data_6c0b07bb2dc57db40a40249133629e53
#
_entry.id   6c0b07bb2dc57db40a40249133629e53
#
_cell.length_a   1.000
_cell.length_b   1.000
_cell.length_c   1.000
_cell.angle_alpha   90.00
_cell.angle_beta   90.00
_cell.angle_gamma   90.00
#
_symmetry.space_group_name_H-M   'P 1'
#
loop_
_entity.id
_entity.type
_entity.pdbx_description
1 polymer ?
#
loop_
_entity_poly.entity_id
_entity_poly.type
_entity_poly.pdbx_seq_one_letter_code
_entity_poly.pdbx_strand_id
1 'polypeptide(L)'
;MLLEAAHICKRFGARPPVLTDVTFGLEAGEFVSVIGPSGAGKTTLFRILNGTLPCDSGEVRIDALPLSRARGRKKRAVQKRIGTIYQDFALVEPVTCRQNVLNACLPDMSLQASLLGLFSRAQTAEAERLLARVGLADK
;
A
#
# COMPACT_ATOMS: atom_id res chain seq x y z
N MET A 1 3.51 3.26 -18.87
CA MET A 1 4.24 3.27 -17.58
C MET A 1 3.25 2.97 -16.47
N LEU A 2 3.50 1.94 -15.65
CA LEU A 2 2.62 1.52 -14.56
C LEU A 2 2.82 2.40 -13.32
N LEU A 3 4.08 2.69 -12.99
CA LEU A 3 4.46 3.60 -11.91
C LEU A 3 5.47 4.61 -12.44
N GLU A 4 5.32 5.86 -12.06
CA GLU A 4 6.25 6.95 -12.36
C GLU A 4 6.52 7.73 -11.08
N ALA A 5 7.79 7.86 -10.72
CA ALA A 5 8.28 8.75 -9.68
C ALA A 5 9.16 9.81 -10.34
N ALA A 6 8.78 11.06 -10.22
CA ALA A 6 9.47 12.18 -10.86
C ALA A 6 9.92 13.21 -9.81
N HIS A 7 11.24 13.43 -9.72
CA HIS A 7 11.88 14.45 -8.87
C HIS A 7 11.47 14.40 -7.40
N ILE A 8 11.37 13.18 -6.83
CA ILE A 8 10.94 12.98 -5.45
C ILE A 8 12.00 13.47 -4.47
N CYS A 9 11.63 14.45 -3.66
CA CYS A 9 12.42 14.90 -2.53
C CYS A 9 11.67 14.70 -1.21
N LYS A 10 12.42 14.35 -0.16
CA LYS A 10 11.88 14.20 1.21
C LYS A 10 12.89 14.58 2.27
N ARG A 11 12.44 15.41 3.23
CA ARG A 11 13.19 15.82 4.42
C ARG A 11 12.31 15.67 5.66
N PHE A 12 12.91 15.40 6.81
CA PHE A 12 12.23 15.35 8.09
C PHE A 12 12.81 16.43 9.03
N GLY A 13 12.05 17.49 9.24
CA GLY A 13 12.46 18.64 10.04
C GLY A 13 13.71 19.34 9.49
N ALA A 14 14.63 19.74 10.36
CA ALA A 14 15.88 20.42 10.00
C ALA A 14 17.01 19.48 9.58
N ARG A 15 16.76 18.16 9.51
CA ARG A 15 17.78 17.17 9.14
C ARG A 15 18.11 17.25 7.64
N PRO A 16 19.26 16.71 7.20
CA PRO A 16 19.54 16.55 5.78
C PRO A 16 18.41 15.80 5.04
N PRO A 17 18.20 16.07 3.75
CA PRO A 17 17.16 15.36 2.98
C PRO A 17 17.46 13.85 2.94
N VAL A 18 16.41 13.06 3.13
CA VAL A 18 16.47 11.59 3.06
C VAL A 18 16.36 11.10 1.61
N LEU A 19 15.63 11.82 0.79
CA LEU A 19 15.53 11.59 -0.65
C LEU A 19 15.79 12.92 -1.37
N THR A 20 16.62 12.86 -2.40
CA THR A 20 16.99 14.03 -3.21
C THR A 20 16.87 13.65 -4.69
N ASP A 21 15.92 14.27 -5.37
CA ASP A 21 15.70 14.18 -6.81
C ASP A 21 15.61 12.74 -7.36
N VAL A 22 14.84 11.88 -6.67
CA VAL A 22 14.67 10.49 -7.08
C VAL A 22 13.68 10.42 -8.23
N THR A 23 14.15 9.93 -9.40
CA THR A 23 13.35 9.80 -10.63
C THR A 23 13.53 8.41 -11.21
N PHE A 24 12.44 7.69 -11.43
CA PHE A 24 12.41 6.40 -12.11
C PHE A 24 10.98 6.04 -12.53
N GLY A 25 10.86 5.07 -13.42
CA GLY A 25 9.59 4.51 -13.85
C GLY A 25 9.61 3.00 -13.89
N LEU A 26 8.43 2.40 -13.87
CA LEU A 26 8.20 0.96 -13.96
C LEU A 26 7.14 0.67 -15.00
N GLU A 27 7.42 -0.27 -15.89
CA GLU A 27 6.44 -0.80 -16.81
C GLU A 27 5.72 -2.03 -16.22
N ALA A 28 4.62 -2.43 -16.82
CA ALA A 28 3.93 -3.63 -16.41
C ALA A 28 4.81 -4.87 -16.63
N GLY A 29 4.88 -5.75 -15.62
CA GLY A 29 5.70 -6.96 -15.66
C GLY A 29 7.16 -6.77 -15.25
N GLU A 30 7.60 -5.55 -14.96
CA GLU A 30 8.96 -5.32 -14.46
C GLU A 30 9.09 -5.64 -12.97
N PHE A 31 10.27 -6.12 -12.62
CA PHE A 31 10.70 -6.34 -11.24
C PHE A 31 11.91 -5.43 -10.94
N VAL A 32 11.77 -4.60 -9.92
CA VAL A 32 12.83 -3.65 -9.50
C VAL A 32 13.17 -3.85 -8.04
N SER A 33 14.46 -3.95 -7.74
CA SER A 33 14.98 -4.02 -6.37
C SER A 33 15.62 -2.69 -5.97
N VAL A 34 15.25 -2.20 -4.77
CA VAL A 34 15.87 -1.03 -4.15
C VAL A 34 16.90 -1.50 -3.12
N ILE A 35 18.18 -1.35 -3.45
CA ILE A 35 19.31 -1.81 -2.63
C ILE A 35 20.01 -0.61 -2.00
N GLY A 36 20.53 -0.78 -0.78
CA GLY A 36 21.27 0.25 -0.08
C GLY A 36 21.42 -0.06 1.42
N PRO A 37 22.31 0.62 2.14
CA PRO A 37 22.51 0.43 3.58
C PRO A 37 21.28 0.79 4.42
N SER A 38 21.32 0.44 5.70
CA SER A 38 20.29 0.91 6.65
C SER A 38 20.32 2.43 6.71
N GLY A 39 19.14 3.07 6.77
CA GLY A 39 19.03 4.52 6.76
C GLY A 39 19.09 5.20 5.38
N ALA A 40 19.36 4.49 4.29
CA ALA A 40 19.43 5.07 2.94
C ALA A 40 18.11 5.60 2.36
N GLY A 41 17.03 5.60 3.14
CA GLY A 41 15.74 6.14 2.70
C GLY A 41 14.82 5.15 1.98
N LYS A 42 15.18 3.85 1.86
CA LYS A 42 14.37 2.83 1.17
C LYS A 42 12.92 2.78 1.67
N THR A 43 12.74 2.64 2.97
CA THR A 43 11.40 2.63 3.59
C THR A 43 10.64 3.93 3.35
N THR A 44 11.33 5.08 3.37
CA THR A 44 10.74 6.38 3.07
C THR A 44 10.25 6.42 1.62
N LEU A 45 11.07 5.94 0.68
CA LEU A 45 10.68 5.85 -0.73
C LEU A 45 9.44 4.98 -0.90
N PHE A 46 9.42 3.74 -0.38
CA PHE A 46 8.25 2.86 -0.46
C PHE A 46 6.98 3.48 0.14
N ARG A 47 7.09 4.20 1.28
CA ARG A 47 5.95 4.90 1.89
C ARG A 47 5.45 6.07 1.04
N ILE A 48 6.28 6.69 0.25
CA ILE A 48 5.88 7.71 -0.73
C ILE A 48 5.22 7.06 -1.92
N LEU A 49 5.78 5.98 -2.46
CA LEU A 49 5.24 5.25 -3.61
C LEU A 49 3.86 4.64 -3.34
N ASN A 50 3.59 4.16 -2.12
CA ASN A 50 2.26 3.65 -1.73
C ASN A 50 1.31 4.74 -1.19
N GLY A 51 1.77 6.01 -1.15
CA GLY A 51 0.97 7.16 -0.74
C GLY A 51 0.68 7.25 0.76
N THR A 52 1.35 6.48 1.63
CA THR A 52 1.21 6.61 3.10
C THR A 52 1.99 7.80 3.64
N LEU A 53 3.05 8.22 2.94
CA LEU A 53 3.85 9.40 3.27
C LEU A 53 3.83 10.40 2.11
N PRO A 54 3.57 11.70 2.32
CA PRO A 54 3.72 12.69 1.27
C PRO A 54 5.19 13.01 1.01
N CYS A 55 5.57 13.21 -0.26
CA CYS A 55 6.83 13.85 -0.63
C CYS A 55 6.74 15.36 -0.40
N ASP A 56 7.88 16.03 -0.25
CA ASP A 56 7.94 17.49 -0.12
C ASP A 56 7.91 18.18 -1.49
N SER A 57 8.54 17.57 -2.49
CA SER A 57 8.45 17.93 -3.91
C SER A 57 8.46 16.71 -4.80
N GLY A 58 8.12 16.89 -6.07
CA GLY A 58 8.00 15.81 -7.05
C GLY A 58 6.60 15.24 -7.14
N GLU A 59 6.45 14.21 -7.96
CA GLU A 59 5.17 13.57 -8.23
C GLU A 59 5.30 12.06 -8.35
N VAL A 60 4.34 11.33 -7.78
CA VAL A 60 4.15 9.88 -8.01
C VAL A 60 2.85 9.69 -8.76
N ARG A 61 2.91 8.90 -9.83
CA ARG A 61 1.75 8.49 -10.63
C ARG A 61 1.66 6.97 -10.68
N ILE A 62 0.44 6.45 -10.62
CA ILE A 62 0.10 5.04 -10.80
C ILE A 62 -0.94 4.96 -11.92
N ASP A 63 -0.66 4.24 -12.99
CA ASP A 63 -1.49 4.20 -14.21
C ASP A 63 -1.87 5.61 -14.68
N ALA A 64 -0.90 6.50 -14.77
CA ALA A 64 -1.06 7.92 -15.07
C ALA A 64 -1.91 8.74 -14.08
N LEU A 65 -2.42 8.14 -13.00
CA LEU A 65 -3.19 8.83 -11.96
C LEU A 65 -2.24 9.44 -10.92
N PRO A 66 -2.34 10.74 -10.62
CA PRO A 66 -1.46 11.43 -9.68
C PRO A 66 -1.78 11.03 -8.23
N LEU A 67 -0.91 10.21 -7.60
CA LEU A 67 -1.05 9.79 -6.22
C LEU A 67 -0.69 10.91 -5.24
N SER A 68 0.40 11.61 -5.49
CA SER A 68 0.93 12.65 -4.58
C SER A 68 -0.01 13.84 -4.42
N ARG A 69 -0.80 14.18 -5.45
CA ARG A 69 -1.79 15.27 -5.45
C ARG A 69 -3.19 14.83 -5.07
N ALA A 70 -3.46 13.52 -5.09
CA ALA A 70 -4.79 12.99 -4.79
C ALA A 70 -5.16 13.18 -3.30
N ARG A 71 -6.44 13.43 -3.04
CA ARG A 71 -7.02 13.58 -1.69
C ARG A 71 -8.29 12.75 -1.57
N GLY A 72 -8.64 12.36 -0.35
CA GLY A 72 -9.90 11.69 -0.04
C GLY A 72 -10.17 10.46 -0.90
N ARG A 73 -11.33 10.38 -1.53
CA ARG A 73 -11.75 9.24 -2.36
C ARG A 73 -10.83 8.97 -3.55
N LYS A 74 -10.32 10.02 -4.20
CA LYS A 74 -9.40 9.87 -5.34
C LYS A 74 -8.09 9.20 -4.91
N LYS A 75 -7.52 9.61 -3.77
CA LYS A 75 -6.31 8.99 -3.22
C LYS A 75 -6.54 7.51 -2.91
N ARG A 76 -7.64 7.18 -2.24
CA ARG A 76 -8.00 5.78 -1.93
C ARG A 76 -8.14 4.92 -3.20
N ALA A 77 -8.76 5.46 -4.25
CA ALA A 77 -8.92 4.74 -5.52
C ALA A 77 -7.57 4.39 -6.17
N VAL A 78 -6.58 5.28 -6.09
CA VAL A 78 -5.21 4.99 -6.57
C VAL A 78 -4.52 3.99 -5.64
N GLN A 79 -4.60 4.18 -4.32
CA GLN A 79 -3.97 3.29 -3.34
C GLN A 79 -4.47 1.84 -3.42
N LYS A 80 -5.75 1.61 -3.77
CA LYS A 80 -6.30 0.26 -3.99
C LYS A 80 -5.63 -0.53 -5.12
N ARG A 81 -4.91 0.15 -6.03
CA ARG A 81 -4.15 -0.49 -7.11
C ARG A 81 -2.77 -0.95 -6.66
N ILE A 82 -2.37 -0.62 -5.43
CA ILE A 82 -1.04 -0.90 -4.89
C ILE A 82 -1.17 -1.95 -3.79
N GLY A 83 -0.67 -3.15 -4.02
CA GLY A 83 -0.47 -4.14 -2.97
C GLY A 83 0.84 -3.84 -2.23
N THR A 84 0.80 -3.72 -0.90
CA THR A 84 2.00 -3.52 -0.07
C THR A 84 2.15 -4.67 0.91
N ILE A 85 3.31 -5.35 0.89
CA ILE A 85 3.67 -6.33 1.90
C ILE A 85 4.65 -5.66 2.86
N TYR A 86 4.26 -5.56 4.13
CA TYR A 86 5.09 -4.98 5.17
C TYR A 86 5.99 -6.04 5.82
N GLN A 87 7.14 -5.62 6.34
CA GLN A 87 8.09 -6.51 7.00
C GLN A 87 7.52 -7.12 8.28
N ASP A 88 6.68 -6.40 9.00
CA ASP A 88 5.97 -6.80 10.22
C ASP A 88 4.58 -7.40 9.95
N PHE A 89 4.31 -7.76 8.68
CA PHE A 89 3.04 -8.31 8.18
C PHE A 89 1.80 -7.44 8.42
N ALA A 90 1.86 -6.42 9.26
CA ALA A 90 0.75 -5.50 9.60
C ALA A 90 -0.57 -6.23 9.98
N LEU A 91 -0.45 -7.38 10.67
CA LEU A 91 -1.59 -8.15 11.14
C LEU A 91 -2.17 -7.52 12.41
N VAL A 92 -3.49 -7.64 12.56
CA VAL A 92 -4.17 -7.30 13.81
C VAL A 92 -4.10 -8.52 14.72
N GLU A 93 -3.25 -8.48 15.75
CA GLU A 93 -2.96 -9.63 16.63
C GLU A 93 -4.17 -10.20 17.38
N PRO A 94 -5.13 -9.39 17.91
CA PRO A 94 -6.23 -9.93 18.70
C PRO A 94 -7.34 -10.59 17.89
N VAL A 95 -7.16 -10.77 16.57
CA VAL A 95 -8.19 -11.37 15.71
C VAL A 95 -7.65 -12.58 14.94
N THR A 96 -8.55 -13.46 14.52
CA THR A 96 -8.20 -14.69 13.78
C THR A 96 -7.59 -14.40 12.41
N CYS A 97 -6.90 -15.40 11.82
CA CYS A 97 -6.40 -15.30 10.44
C CYS A 97 -7.53 -14.97 9.45
N ARG A 98 -8.69 -15.62 9.61
CA ARG A 98 -9.88 -15.36 8.80
C ARG A 98 -10.32 -13.90 8.89
N GLN A 99 -10.37 -13.33 10.08
CA GLN A 99 -10.75 -11.93 10.27
C GLN A 99 -9.72 -10.97 9.66
N ASN A 100 -8.43 -11.28 9.76
CA ASN A 100 -7.39 -10.48 9.11
C ASN A 100 -7.56 -10.45 7.58
N VAL A 101 -7.88 -11.59 6.95
CA VAL A 101 -8.16 -11.65 5.51
C VAL A 101 -9.43 -10.85 5.17
N LEU A 102 -10.50 -11.00 5.96
CA LEU A 102 -11.76 -10.26 5.75
C LEU A 102 -11.57 -8.74 5.93
N ASN A 103 -10.70 -8.30 6.82
CA ASN A 103 -10.40 -6.88 7.02
C ASN A 103 -9.86 -6.21 5.74
N ALA A 104 -9.25 -6.96 4.83
CA ALA A 104 -8.85 -6.44 3.52
C ALA A 104 -10.04 -5.96 2.67
N CYS A 105 -11.26 -6.45 2.94
CA CYS A 105 -12.47 -6.03 2.24
C CYS A 105 -13.08 -4.73 2.79
N LEU A 106 -12.70 -4.29 4.01
CA LEU A 106 -13.28 -3.12 4.67
C LEU A 106 -13.27 -1.83 3.82
N PRO A 107 -12.19 -1.52 3.06
CA PRO A 107 -12.17 -0.32 2.24
C PRO A 107 -13.22 -0.28 1.12
N ASP A 108 -13.78 -1.43 0.74
CA ASP A 108 -14.78 -1.56 -0.32
C ASP A 108 -16.22 -1.63 0.20
N MET A 109 -16.38 -1.71 1.51
CA MET A 109 -17.67 -1.82 2.17
C MET A 109 -18.26 -0.44 2.48
N SER A 110 -19.60 -0.37 2.65
CA SER A 110 -20.23 0.82 3.22
C SER A 110 -19.82 1.01 4.68
N LEU A 111 -19.83 2.25 5.18
CA LEU A 111 -19.47 2.55 6.56
C LEU A 111 -20.28 1.72 7.57
N GLN A 112 -21.58 1.57 7.34
CA GLN A 112 -22.47 0.80 8.22
C GLN A 112 -22.11 -0.69 8.23
N ALA A 113 -21.92 -1.31 7.06
CA ALA A 113 -21.53 -2.71 6.95
C ALA A 113 -20.15 -2.97 7.56
N SER A 114 -19.21 -2.05 7.38
CA SER A 114 -17.86 -2.11 7.93
C SER A 114 -17.84 -2.03 9.45
N LEU A 115 -18.63 -1.11 10.05
CA LEU A 115 -18.77 -0.99 11.52
C LEU A 115 -19.44 -2.21 12.17
N LEU A 116 -20.40 -2.82 11.47
CA LEU A 116 -21.11 -4.01 11.95
C LEU A 116 -20.41 -5.33 11.59
N GLY A 117 -19.31 -5.30 10.86
CA GLY A 117 -18.60 -6.50 10.42
C GLY A 117 -19.42 -7.40 9.49
N LEU A 118 -20.34 -6.82 8.71
CA LEU A 118 -21.27 -7.54 7.83
C LEU A 118 -20.61 -7.89 6.50
N PHE A 119 -19.82 -8.96 6.48
CA PHE A 119 -19.21 -9.47 5.26
C PHE A 119 -20.22 -10.28 4.44
N SER A 120 -20.19 -10.13 3.13
CA SER A 120 -21.01 -10.93 2.23
C SER A 120 -20.56 -12.39 2.20
N ARG A 121 -21.48 -13.29 1.78
CA ARG A 121 -21.13 -14.71 1.57
C ARG A 121 -19.97 -14.90 0.58
N ALA A 122 -19.91 -14.08 -0.47
CA ALA A 122 -18.83 -14.11 -1.45
C ALA A 122 -17.47 -13.74 -0.84
N GLN A 123 -17.41 -12.67 -0.01
CA GLN A 123 -16.18 -12.27 0.68
C GLN A 123 -15.72 -13.34 1.66
N THR A 124 -16.63 -13.95 2.40
CA THR A 124 -16.35 -15.03 3.33
C THR A 124 -15.80 -16.27 2.61
N ALA A 125 -16.45 -16.71 1.53
CA ALA A 125 -16.01 -17.85 0.74
C ALA A 125 -14.63 -17.62 0.09
N GLU A 126 -14.36 -16.39 -0.38
CA GLU A 126 -13.07 -16.03 -0.95
C GLU A 126 -11.96 -16.04 0.12
N ALA A 127 -12.23 -15.53 1.34
CA ALA A 127 -11.30 -15.57 2.45
C ALA A 127 -10.95 -17.02 2.83
N GLU A 128 -11.94 -17.90 2.90
CA GLU A 128 -11.74 -19.33 3.19
C GLU A 128 -10.93 -20.03 2.10
N ARG A 129 -11.19 -19.72 0.83
CA ARG A 129 -10.43 -20.23 -0.31
C ARG A 129 -8.96 -19.81 -0.25
N LEU A 130 -8.70 -18.55 0.07
CA LEU A 130 -7.33 -18.01 0.19
C LEU A 130 -6.58 -18.66 1.35
N LEU A 131 -7.23 -18.82 2.52
CA LEU A 131 -6.64 -19.50 3.68
C LEU A 131 -6.33 -20.97 3.38
N ALA A 132 -7.23 -21.67 2.69
CA ALA A 132 -6.99 -23.06 2.27
C ALA A 132 -5.76 -23.18 1.36
N ARG A 133 -5.55 -22.23 0.44
CA ARG A 133 -4.37 -22.22 -0.46
C ARG A 133 -3.04 -22.11 0.28
N VAL A 134 -3.02 -21.52 1.45
CA VAL A 134 -1.81 -21.37 2.29
C VAL A 134 -1.77 -22.33 3.48
N GLY A 135 -2.69 -23.31 3.51
CA GLY A 135 -2.72 -24.33 4.57
C GLY A 135 -3.22 -23.84 5.92
N LEU A 136 -4.02 -22.78 5.95
CA LEU A 136 -4.56 -22.15 7.17
C LEU A 136 -6.10 -22.27 7.26
N ALA A 137 -6.70 -23.27 6.61
CA ALA A 137 -8.15 -23.44 6.60
C ALA A 137 -8.78 -23.62 7.99
N ASP A 138 -8.01 -24.19 8.93
CA ASP A 138 -8.47 -24.55 10.28
C ASP A 138 -7.99 -23.54 11.36
N LYS A 139 -7.48 -22.37 10.99
CA LYS A 139 -6.86 -21.38 11.91
C LYS A 139 -7.66 -20.09 12.06
#